data_387eac2c6bda64e693c4398d13a13d43
#
_entry.id   387eac2c6bda64e693c4398d13a13d43
#
_cell.length_a   1.000
_cell.length_b   1.000
_cell.length_c   1.000
_cell.angle_alpha   90.00
_cell.angle_beta   90.00
_cell.angle_gamma   90.00
#
_symmetry.space_group_name_H-M   'P 1'
#
loop_
_entity.id
_entity.type
_entity.pdbx_description
1 polymer ?
#
loop_
_entity_poly.entity_id
_entity_poly.type
_entity_poly.pdbx_seq_one_letter_code
_entity_poly.pdbx_strand_id
1 'polypeptide(L)'
;VDMVVLVLDSSVEPGRGDEYIKDFLVANKTEFIVALNKWDLVNKEFKSLRLDQYRKVFGTSKSFQMVSASEGDGCSELIEIILKFLPIGPMLYEEDTICDQPLDNLLADLIREQVLINTREEVPHSVAVNIEKIKEIKRDKGKNFTAILATIIVERTSQKGILIGKKGSMLKTIGQTARSNMKKLINGPVHLELF
;
A
#
# COMPACT_ATOMS: atom_id res chain seq x y z
N VAL A 1 -3.14 -21.32 0.27
CA VAL A 1 -2.21 -20.35 -0.34
C VAL A 1 -1.30 -21.13 -1.26
N ASP A 2 -1.25 -20.77 -2.54
CA ASP A 2 -0.49 -21.52 -3.55
C ASP A 2 1.01 -21.25 -3.45
N MET A 3 1.39 -20.02 -3.05
CA MET A 3 2.78 -19.66 -2.75
C MET A 3 2.83 -18.42 -1.85
N VAL A 4 3.98 -18.20 -1.22
CA VAL A 4 4.27 -16.99 -0.42
C VAL A 4 5.37 -16.19 -1.09
N VAL A 5 5.20 -14.88 -1.18
CA VAL A 5 6.27 -13.94 -1.51
C VAL A 5 6.74 -13.29 -0.21
N LEU A 6 7.93 -13.63 0.23
CA LEU A 6 8.53 -13.05 1.42
C LEU A 6 9.28 -11.77 1.03
N VAL A 7 8.71 -10.62 1.36
CA VAL A 7 9.29 -9.31 1.06
C VAL A 7 10.14 -8.86 2.24
N LEU A 8 11.45 -8.66 1.99
CA LEU A 8 12.44 -8.29 3.00
C LEU A 8 13.07 -6.94 2.68
N ASP A 9 13.38 -6.16 3.71
CA ASP A 9 14.11 -4.90 3.58
C ASP A 9 15.60 -5.17 3.40
N SER A 10 16.09 -5.08 2.17
CA SER A 10 17.49 -5.35 1.86
C SER A 10 18.43 -4.19 2.19
N SER A 11 17.93 -3.04 2.60
CA SER A 11 18.78 -1.91 3.04
C SER A 11 19.54 -2.25 4.33
N VAL A 12 19.03 -3.22 5.11
CA VAL A 12 19.64 -3.74 6.34
C VAL A 12 20.08 -5.20 6.15
N GLU A 13 20.90 -5.70 7.06
CA GLU A 13 21.29 -7.12 7.07
C GLU A 13 20.16 -8.01 7.57
N PRO A 14 20.11 -9.30 7.13
CA PRO A 14 19.10 -10.22 7.63
C PRO A 14 19.22 -10.38 9.14
N GLY A 15 18.09 -10.37 9.83
CA GLY A 15 18.01 -10.46 11.28
C GLY A 15 17.29 -11.71 11.78
N ARG A 16 17.20 -11.85 13.10
CA ARG A 16 16.51 -12.97 13.77
C ARG A 16 15.04 -13.10 13.35
N GLY A 17 14.38 -11.97 13.01
CA GLY A 17 12.99 -11.98 12.52
C GLY A 17 12.88 -12.69 11.18
N ASP A 18 13.82 -12.44 10.28
CA ASP A 18 13.85 -13.07 8.96
C ASP A 18 14.12 -14.58 9.07
N GLU A 19 15.03 -14.99 9.96
CA GLU A 19 15.29 -16.39 10.28
C GLU A 19 14.05 -17.08 10.83
N TYR A 20 13.34 -16.44 11.77
CA TYR A 20 12.12 -16.98 12.35
C TYR A 20 11.03 -17.22 11.30
N ILE A 21 10.79 -16.23 10.41
CA ILE A 21 9.79 -16.35 9.34
C ILE A 21 10.20 -17.47 8.36
N LYS A 22 11.48 -17.55 7.99
CA LYS A 22 12.01 -18.65 7.16
C LYS A 22 11.71 -20.00 7.81
N ASP A 23 12.07 -20.18 9.08
CA ASP A 23 11.88 -21.43 9.79
C ASP A 23 10.40 -21.82 9.89
N PHE A 24 9.53 -20.84 10.11
CA PHE A 24 8.07 -21.01 10.09
C PHE A 24 7.57 -21.50 8.72
N LEU A 25 8.02 -20.90 7.62
CA LEU A 25 7.62 -21.30 6.27
C LEU A 25 8.12 -22.70 5.92
N VAL A 26 9.37 -23.02 6.30
CA VAL A 26 9.97 -24.33 6.08
C VAL A 26 9.24 -25.40 6.90
N ALA A 27 8.95 -25.14 8.17
CA ALA A 27 8.24 -26.08 9.05
C ALA A 27 6.82 -26.41 8.51
N ASN A 28 6.16 -25.43 7.89
CA ASN A 28 4.85 -25.60 7.27
C ASN A 28 4.91 -26.13 5.82
N LYS A 29 6.10 -26.46 5.31
CA LYS A 29 6.32 -26.91 3.92
C LYS A 29 5.73 -25.97 2.88
N THR A 30 5.74 -24.66 3.16
CA THR A 30 5.19 -23.65 2.27
C THR A 30 6.23 -23.27 1.21
N GLU A 31 5.85 -23.33 -0.06
CA GLU A 31 6.68 -22.78 -1.14
C GLU A 31 6.72 -21.26 -1.06
N PHE A 32 7.92 -20.68 -1.17
CA PHE A 32 8.09 -19.24 -1.10
C PHE A 32 9.24 -18.73 -1.96
N ILE A 33 9.11 -17.50 -2.42
CA ILE A 33 10.12 -16.70 -3.12
C ILE A 33 10.57 -15.59 -2.17
N VAL A 34 11.84 -15.22 -2.22
CA VAL A 34 12.41 -14.12 -1.44
C VAL A 34 12.53 -12.89 -2.34
N ALA A 35 11.77 -11.84 -2.05
CA ALA A 35 11.87 -10.54 -2.70
C ALA A 35 12.68 -9.58 -1.82
N LEU A 36 13.90 -9.24 -2.25
CA LEU A 36 14.78 -8.29 -1.57
C LEU A 36 14.41 -6.88 -2.01
N ASN A 37 13.51 -6.23 -1.26
CA ASN A 37 13.02 -4.88 -1.56
C ASN A 37 13.97 -3.79 -1.04
N LYS A 38 13.75 -2.56 -1.51
CA LYS A 38 14.61 -1.39 -1.28
C LYS A 38 16.04 -1.59 -1.81
N TRP A 39 16.17 -2.32 -2.93
CA TRP A 39 17.46 -2.63 -3.54
C TRP A 39 18.18 -1.39 -4.09
N ASP A 40 17.44 -0.31 -4.32
CA ASP A 40 17.93 1.04 -4.66
C ASP A 40 18.75 1.68 -3.52
N LEU A 41 18.41 1.38 -2.25
CA LEU A 41 19.11 1.89 -1.07
C LEU A 41 20.41 1.13 -0.75
N VAL A 42 20.64 -0.03 -1.37
CA VAL A 42 21.87 -0.79 -1.18
C VAL A 42 22.98 -0.22 -2.07
N ASN A 43 24.07 0.26 -1.44
CA ASN A 43 25.24 0.74 -2.17
C ASN A 43 25.80 -0.30 -3.12
N LYS A 44 26.21 0.10 -4.33
CA LYS A 44 26.66 -0.80 -5.40
C LYS A 44 27.76 -1.77 -4.94
N GLU A 45 28.69 -1.31 -4.13
CA GLU A 45 29.80 -2.10 -3.60
C GLU A 45 29.35 -3.21 -2.65
N PHE A 46 28.23 -3.01 -1.96
CA PHE A 46 27.69 -3.97 -0.98
C PHE A 46 26.60 -4.89 -1.54
N LYS A 47 26.15 -4.70 -2.79
CA LYS A 47 25.05 -5.51 -3.36
C LYS A 47 25.36 -7.01 -3.37
N SER A 48 26.56 -7.41 -3.77
CA SER A 48 26.98 -8.81 -3.77
C SER A 48 27.00 -9.37 -2.34
N LEU A 49 27.65 -8.65 -1.41
CA LEU A 49 27.73 -9.05 -0.02
C LEU A 49 26.34 -9.19 0.61
N ARG A 50 25.46 -8.25 0.35
CA ARG A 50 24.07 -8.26 0.85
C ARG A 50 23.30 -9.47 0.36
N LEU A 51 23.39 -9.79 -0.92
CA LEU A 51 22.76 -10.97 -1.50
C LEU A 51 23.31 -12.25 -0.87
N ASP A 52 24.62 -12.34 -0.65
CA ASP A 52 25.24 -13.51 -0.03
C ASP A 52 24.86 -13.67 1.45
N GLN A 53 24.65 -12.57 2.18
CA GLN A 53 24.12 -12.61 3.55
C GLN A 53 22.71 -13.22 3.58
N TYR A 54 21.81 -12.79 2.69
CA TYR A 54 20.46 -13.37 2.60
C TYR A 54 20.49 -14.82 2.12
N ARG A 55 21.37 -15.19 1.17
CA ARG A 55 21.54 -16.57 0.72
C ARG A 55 22.03 -17.51 1.83
N LYS A 56 22.87 -17.03 2.75
CA LYS A 56 23.29 -17.81 3.92
C LYS A 56 22.13 -18.16 4.84
N VAL A 57 21.18 -17.22 5.01
CA VAL A 57 20.01 -17.42 5.87
C VAL A 57 18.97 -18.33 5.21
N PHE A 58 18.61 -18.04 3.95
CA PHE A 58 17.49 -18.71 3.27
C PHE A 58 17.91 -19.94 2.42
N GLY A 59 19.20 -20.12 2.20
CA GLY A 59 19.75 -21.17 1.33
C GLY A 59 19.88 -20.73 -0.13
N THR A 60 20.86 -21.28 -0.81
CA THR A 60 21.19 -20.95 -2.21
C THR A 60 20.20 -21.52 -3.23
N SER A 61 19.38 -22.50 -2.84
CA SER A 61 18.37 -23.14 -3.70
C SER A 61 17.08 -22.35 -3.83
N LYS A 62 16.88 -21.31 -3.00
CA LYS A 62 15.70 -20.45 -3.08
C LYS A 62 15.84 -19.41 -4.19
N SER A 63 14.72 -19.06 -4.80
CA SER A 63 14.67 -17.97 -5.77
C SER A 63 14.70 -16.63 -5.05
N PHE A 64 15.65 -15.78 -5.44
CA PHE A 64 15.78 -14.41 -4.97
C PHE A 64 15.48 -13.45 -6.12
N GLN A 65 14.59 -12.49 -5.87
CA GLN A 65 14.34 -11.39 -6.78
C GLN A 65 14.67 -10.08 -6.07
N MET A 66 15.58 -9.30 -6.64
CA MET A 66 15.90 -7.96 -6.17
C MET A 66 14.88 -6.99 -6.76
N VAL A 67 14.27 -6.17 -5.89
CA VAL A 67 13.24 -5.20 -6.29
C VAL A 67 13.44 -3.86 -5.60
N SER A 68 13.03 -2.80 -6.27
CA SER A 68 12.78 -1.51 -5.67
C SER A 68 11.34 -1.13 -5.98
N ALA A 69 10.45 -1.32 -5.01
CA ALA A 69 9.04 -1.05 -5.19
C ALA A 69 8.76 0.45 -5.42
N SER A 70 9.62 1.36 -4.91
CA SER A 70 9.51 2.80 -5.13
C SER A 70 9.87 3.23 -6.54
N GLU A 71 10.91 2.59 -7.13
CA GLU A 71 11.40 2.90 -8.48
C GLU A 71 10.74 2.02 -9.55
N GLY A 72 10.13 0.91 -9.14
CA GLY A 72 9.56 -0.10 -10.04
C GLY A 72 10.56 -1.14 -10.55
N ASP A 73 11.84 -1.02 -10.22
CA ASP A 73 12.88 -1.92 -10.69
C ASP A 73 12.68 -3.33 -10.15
N GLY A 74 12.77 -4.34 -11.01
CA GLY A 74 12.65 -5.75 -10.66
C GLY A 74 11.23 -6.23 -10.34
N CYS A 75 10.22 -5.33 -10.35
CA CYS A 75 8.84 -5.67 -10.04
C CYS A 75 8.19 -6.53 -11.14
N SER A 76 8.47 -6.23 -12.40
CA SER A 76 7.95 -7.02 -13.53
C SER A 76 8.50 -8.44 -13.54
N GLU A 77 9.79 -8.59 -13.27
CA GLU A 77 10.46 -9.90 -13.14
C GLU A 77 9.91 -10.70 -11.96
N LEU A 78 9.61 -10.03 -10.83
CA LEU A 78 8.96 -10.69 -9.70
C LEU A 78 7.58 -11.23 -10.09
N ILE A 79 6.77 -10.45 -10.81
CA ILE A 79 5.46 -10.89 -11.30
C ILE A 79 5.60 -12.09 -12.24
N GLU A 80 6.56 -12.06 -13.16
CA GLU A 80 6.82 -13.21 -14.05
C GLU A 80 7.20 -14.49 -13.29
N ILE A 81 8.00 -14.35 -12.22
CA ILE A 81 8.35 -15.48 -11.38
C ILE A 81 7.10 -16.01 -10.65
N ILE A 82 6.29 -15.12 -10.07
CA ILE A 82 5.03 -15.50 -9.39
C ILE A 82 4.12 -16.27 -10.36
N LEU A 83 3.91 -15.76 -11.55
CA LEU A 83 3.03 -16.39 -12.55
C LEU A 83 3.46 -17.80 -12.95
N LYS A 84 4.76 -18.11 -12.91
CA LYS A 84 5.26 -19.47 -13.18
C LYS A 84 4.95 -20.49 -12.10
N PHE A 85 4.71 -20.03 -10.86
CA PHE A 85 4.39 -20.89 -9.73
C PHE A 85 2.87 -21.04 -9.50
N LEU A 86 2.07 -20.12 -10.01
CA LEU A 86 0.63 -20.18 -9.84
C LEU A 86 0.02 -21.29 -10.70
N PRO A 87 -0.92 -22.08 -10.15
CA PRO A 87 -1.64 -23.08 -10.92
C PRO A 87 -2.58 -22.42 -11.93
N ILE A 88 -2.78 -23.07 -13.07
CA ILE A 88 -3.81 -22.66 -14.01
C ILE A 88 -5.17 -23.04 -13.42
N GLY A 89 -6.08 -22.06 -13.31
CA GLY A 89 -7.40 -22.24 -12.74
C GLY A 89 -8.45 -21.37 -13.42
N PRO A 90 -9.72 -21.52 -13.04
CA PRO A 90 -10.77 -20.63 -13.53
C PRO A 90 -10.56 -19.22 -12.99
N MET A 91 -11.00 -18.23 -13.75
CA MET A 91 -11.04 -16.84 -13.28
C MET A 91 -11.96 -16.75 -12.06
N LEU A 92 -11.43 -16.20 -10.97
CA LEU A 92 -12.17 -16.00 -9.72
C LEU A 92 -12.88 -14.63 -9.68
N TYR A 93 -12.41 -13.69 -10.49
CA TYR A 93 -12.95 -12.34 -10.65
C TYR A 93 -13.15 -12.03 -12.13
N GLU A 94 -14.04 -11.09 -12.45
CA GLU A 94 -14.21 -10.58 -13.81
C GLU A 94 -12.98 -9.79 -14.26
N GLU A 95 -12.69 -9.76 -15.57
CA GLU A 95 -11.46 -9.17 -16.14
C GLU A 95 -11.28 -7.68 -15.79
N ASP A 96 -12.36 -6.95 -15.62
CA ASP A 96 -12.41 -5.52 -15.29
C ASP A 96 -12.49 -5.23 -13.77
N THR A 97 -12.47 -6.27 -12.94
CA THR A 97 -12.44 -6.12 -11.47
C THR A 97 -11.06 -5.66 -11.02
N ILE A 98 -10.92 -4.37 -10.71
CA ILE A 98 -9.66 -3.78 -10.23
C ILE A 98 -9.39 -4.16 -8.78
N CYS A 99 -10.42 -4.26 -7.96
CA CYS A 99 -10.33 -4.54 -6.53
C CYS A 99 -11.65 -5.13 -6.03
N ASP A 100 -11.58 -6.06 -5.08
CA ASP A 100 -12.73 -6.67 -4.41
C ASP A 100 -13.20 -5.87 -3.17
N GLN A 101 -12.52 -4.76 -2.86
CA GLN A 101 -12.92 -3.91 -1.75
C GLN A 101 -14.12 -3.02 -2.10
N PRO A 102 -15.04 -2.80 -1.14
CA PRO A 102 -16.11 -1.81 -1.28
C PRO A 102 -15.57 -0.41 -1.61
N LEU A 103 -16.31 0.35 -2.40
CA LEU A 103 -15.90 1.70 -2.83
C LEU A 103 -15.63 2.65 -1.66
N ASP A 104 -16.40 2.55 -0.59
CA ASP A 104 -16.21 3.33 0.63
C ASP A 104 -14.84 3.08 1.28
N ASN A 105 -14.37 1.83 1.34
CA ASN A 105 -13.04 1.51 1.84
C ASN A 105 -11.94 2.15 0.96
N LEU A 106 -12.05 2.03 -0.36
CA LEU A 106 -11.08 2.64 -1.28
C LEU A 106 -11.04 4.16 -1.12
N LEU A 107 -12.20 4.80 -0.94
CA LEU A 107 -12.27 6.25 -0.74
C LEU A 107 -11.69 6.66 0.62
N ALA A 108 -11.93 5.87 1.68
CA ALA A 108 -11.34 6.08 3.00
C ALA A 108 -9.81 5.97 2.94
N ASP A 109 -9.28 4.97 2.24
CA ASP A 109 -7.85 4.77 2.07
C ASP A 109 -7.18 5.93 1.31
N LEU A 110 -7.82 6.49 0.28
CA LEU A 110 -7.31 7.69 -0.40
C LEU A 110 -7.21 8.91 0.52
N ILE A 111 -8.12 9.07 1.48
CA ILE A 111 -8.02 10.14 2.49
C ILE A 111 -6.90 9.81 3.47
N ARG A 112 -6.86 8.56 3.97
CA ARG A 112 -5.86 8.09 4.92
C ARG A 112 -4.45 8.23 4.37
N GLU A 113 -4.22 7.88 3.12
CA GLU A 113 -2.95 8.09 2.42
C GLU A 113 -2.50 9.55 2.53
N GLN A 114 -3.41 10.51 2.27
CA GLN A 114 -3.05 11.92 2.37
C GLN A 114 -2.78 12.38 3.80
N VAL A 115 -3.42 11.78 4.79
CA VAL A 115 -3.06 12.00 6.20
C VAL A 115 -1.63 11.51 6.46
N LEU A 116 -1.31 10.28 6.03
CA LEU A 116 0.02 9.68 6.21
C LEU A 116 1.14 10.51 5.55
N ILE A 117 0.92 10.99 4.32
CA ILE A 117 1.90 11.78 3.58
C ILE A 117 2.13 13.15 4.23
N ASN A 118 1.09 13.77 4.77
CA ASN A 118 1.16 15.15 5.27
C ASN A 118 1.42 15.24 6.79
N THR A 119 1.46 14.12 7.50
CA THR A 119 1.72 14.10 8.95
C THR A 119 2.95 13.27 9.28
N ARG A 120 3.52 13.49 10.47
CA ARG A 120 4.75 12.82 10.95
C ARG A 120 4.51 12.27 12.36
N GLU A 121 5.48 11.50 12.85
CA GLU A 121 5.53 10.96 14.21
C GLU A 121 4.37 9.99 14.51
N GLU A 122 3.59 10.24 15.54
CA GLU A 122 2.57 9.33 16.08
C GLU A 122 1.22 9.42 15.37
N VAL A 123 0.93 10.51 14.63
CA VAL A 123 -0.37 10.75 13.99
C VAL A 123 -0.70 9.68 12.96
N PRO A 124 0.24 9.25 12.09
CA PRO A 124 -0.03 8.23 11.08
C PRO A 124 -0.59 6.90 11.61
N HIS A 125 -0.18 6.51 12.80
CA HIS A 125 -0.56 5.21 13.40
C HIS A 125 -1.90 5.24 14.15
N SER A 126 -2.42 6.44 14.43
CA SER A 126 -3.59 6.68 15.29
C SER A 126 -4.77 7.28 14.53
N VAL A 127 -4.82 7.10 13.20
CA VAL A 127 -5.87 7.68 12.36
C VAL A 127 -6.71 6.60 11.70
N ALA A 128 -8.01 6.71 11.84
CA ALA A 128 -9.00 5.99 11.05
C ALA A 128 -9.82 6.99 10.21
N VAL A 129 -10.31 6.52 9.06
CA VAL A 129 -11.19 7.31 8.21
C VAL A 129 -12.47 6.52 7.98
N ASN A 130 -13.61 7.16 8.17
CA ASN A 130 -14.93 6.60 7.92
C ASN A 130 -15.64 7.38 6.83
N ILE A 131 -16.20 6.70 5.84
CA ILE A 131 -17.08 7.30 4.85
C ILE A 131 -18.51 7.24 5.37
N GLU A 132 -19.06 8.39 5.73
CA GLU A 132 -20.40 8.49 6.28
C GLU A 132 -21.47 8.39 5.19
N LYS A 133 -21.17 8.92 4.00
CA LYS A 133 -22.15 9.00 2.93
C LYS A 133 -21.50 9.19 1.58
N ILE A 134 -22.04 8.47 0.60
CA ILE A 134 -21.76 8.66 -0.83
C ILE A 134 -23.10 8.91 -1.52
N LYS A 135 -23.20 10.00 -2.30
CA LYS A 135 -24.40 10.32 -3.09
C LYS A 135 -24.02 10.83 -4.47
N GLU A 136 -24.62 10.26 -5.49
CA GLU A 136 -24.60 10.87 -6.82
C GLU A 136 -25.62 11.99 -6.87
N ILE A 137 -25.17 13.20 -7.18
CA ILE A 137 -26.00 14.39 -7.32
C ILE A 137 -26.18 14.69 -8.80
N LYS A 138 -27.41 14.52 -9.26
CA LYS A 138 -27.81 14.89 -10.62
C LYS A 138 -28.15 16.37 -10.64
N ARG A 139 -27.66 17.10 -11.63
CA ARG A 139 -27.98 18.50 -11.85
C ARG A 139 -28.82 18.65 -13.12
N ASP A 140 -29.86 19.46 -13.07
CA ASP A 140 -30.69 19.74 -14.24
C ASP A 140 -29.91 20.46 -15.33
N LYS A 141 -28.95 21.32 -14.94
CA LYS A 141 -27.98 21.95 -15.83
C LYS A 141 -26.57 21.74 -15.29
N GLY A 142 -25.72 21.08 -16.04
CA GLY A 142 -24.31 20.83 -15.69
C GLY A 142 -23.96 19.34 -15.55
N LYS A 143 -22.71 19.08 -15.14
CA LYS A 143 -22.23 17.71 -14.93
C LYS A 143 -22.70 17.20 -13.58
N ASN A 144 -23.17 15.96 -13.54
CA ASN A 144 -23.39 15.22 -12.30
C ASN A 144 -22.09 15.14 -11.51
N PHE A 145 -22.19 15.03 -10.19
CA PHE A 145 -21.02 14.87 -9.33
C PHE A 145 -21.32 13.92 -8.17
N THR A 146 -20.31 13.29 -7.66
CA THR A 146 -20.41 12.44 -6.46
C THR A 146 -20.07 13.27 -5.23
N ALA A 147 -21.01 13.38 -4.30
CA ALA A 147 -20.81 14.00 -3.00
C ALA A 147 -20.41 12.93 -1.99
N ILE A 148 -19.30 13.14 -1.31
CA ILE A 148 -18.71 12.25 -0.32
C ILE A 148 -18.58 13.03 0.99
N LEU A 149 -19.12 12.45 2.06
CA LEU A 149 -18.97 12.92 3.43
C LEU A 149 -18.09 11.93 4.17
N ALA A 150 -16.98 12.39 4.75
CA ALA A 150 -16.04 11.55 5.46
C ALA A 150 -15.60 12.18 6.79
N THR A 151 -15.38 11.33 7.78
CA THR A 151 -14.89 11.69 9.11
C THR A 151 -13.50 11.12 9.33
N ILE A 152 -12.55 11.97 9.75
CA ILE A 152 -11.21 11.55 10.19
C ILE A 152 -11.23 11.42 11.70
N ILE A 153 -11.01 10.21 12.19
CA ILE A 153 -11.04 9.86 13.61
C ILE A 153 -9.61 9.77 14.12
N VAL A 154 -9.33 10.39 15.25
CA VAL A 154 -8.03 10.38 15.93
C VAL A 154 -8.19 9.99 17.40
N GLU A 155 -7.16 9.39 17.98
CA GLU A 155 -7.19 8.93 19.36
C GLU A 155 -7.09 10.08 20.38
N ARG A 156 -6.38 11.17 20.05
CA ARG A 156 -6.08 12.27 20.97
C ARG A 156 -6.47 13.63 20.41
N THR A 157 -6.94 14.50 21.27
CA THR A 157 -7.30 15.90 20.90
C THR A 157 -6.12 16.68 20.32
N SER A 158 -4.89 16.42 20.77
CA SER A 158 -3.68 17.05 20.22
C SER A 158 -3.48 16.72 18.73
N GLN A 159 -3.76 15.49 18.34
CA GLN A 159 -3.67 15.04 16.93
C GLN A 159 -4.71 15.73 16.05
N LYS A 160 -5.91 16.00 16.59
CA LYS A 160 -6.94 16.80 15.89
C LYS A 160 -6.41 18.17 15.51
N GLY A 161 -5.70 18.85 16.42
CA GLY A 161 -5.09 20.16 16.16
C GLY A 161 -4.07 20.11 15.01
N ILE A 162 -3.25 19.06 14.98
CA ILE A 162 -2.25 18.84 13.92
C ILE A 162 -2.93 18.63 12.56
N LEU A 163 -3.97 17.79 12.50
CA LEU A 163 -4.71 17.51 11.26
C LEU A 163 -5.50 18.69 10.73
N ILE A 164 -6.06 19.52 11.60
CA ILE A 164 -6.70 20.76 11.19
C ILE A 164 -5.65 21.73 10.65
N GLY A 165 -4.54 21.87 11.36
CA GLY A 165 -3.47 22.78 11.03
C GLY A 165 -3.85 24.25 11.24
N LYS A 166 -2.90 25.16 10.99
CA LYS A 166 -3.12 26.59 11.16
C LYS A 166 -4.24 27.08 10.24
N LYS A 167 -5.34 27.58 10.82
CA LYS A 167 -6.55 28.04 10.10
C LYS A 167 -7.12 27.00 9.13
N GLY A 168 -7.03 25.71 9.44
CA GLY A 168 -7.55 24.63 8.61
C GLY A 168 -6.71 24.27 7.38
N SER A 169 -5.47 24.78 7.28
CA SER A 169 -4.63 24.60 6.09
C SER A 169 -4.28 23.14 5.82
N MET A 170 -3.97 22.36 6.84
CA MET A 170 -3.62 20.95 6.69
C MET A 170 -4.81 20.13 6.18
N LEU A 171 -5.95 20.25 6.84
CA LEU A 171 -7.19 19.57 6.44
C LEU A 171 -7.60 19.92 5.01
N LYS A 172 -7.42 21.20 4.63
CA LYS A 172 -7.66 21.66 3.25
C LYS A 172 -6.73 20.97 2.24
N THR A 173 -5.44 20.85 2.55
CA THR A 173 -4.46 20.17 1.68
C THR A 173 -4.82 18.71 1.50
N ILE A 174 -5.07 18.00 2.62
CA ILE A 174 -5.51 16.59 2.62
C ILE A 174 -6.75 16.42 1.74
N GLY A 175 -7.79 17.23 1.97
CA GLY A 175 -9.03 17.17 1.21
C GLY A 175 -8.88 17.48 -0.28
N GLN A 176 -8.04 18.43 -0.65
CA GLN A 176 -7.79 18.76 -2.06
C GLN A 176 -7.11 17.62 -2.81
N THR A 177 -6.07 17.03 -2.24
CA THR A 177 -5.31 15.95 -2.87
C THR A 177 -6.12 14.66 -2.91
N ALA A 178 -6.77 14.27 -1.79
CA ALA A 178 -7.67 13.13 -1.76
C ALA A 178 -8.79 13.25 -2.81
N ARG A 179 -9.44 14.40 -2.92
CA ARG A 179 -10.45 14.67 -3.94
C ARG A 179 -9.92 14.52 -5.36
N SER A 180 -8.68 14.94 -5.62
CA SER A 180 -8.06 14.77 -6.94
C SER A 180 -7.87 13.29 -7.30
N ASN A 181 -7.44 12.47 -6.35
CA ASN A 181 -7.27 11.03 -6.53
C ASN A 181 -8.63 10.33 -6.69
N MET A 182 -9.63 10.69 -5.89
CA MET A 182 -11.00 10.18 -6.00
C MET A 182 -11.63 10.45 -7.37
N LYS A 183 -11.36 11.61 -7.98
CA LYS A 183 -11.85 11.91 -9.34
C LYS A 183 -11.34 10.94 -10.39
N LYS A 184 -10.12 10.44 -10.23
CA LYS A 184 -9.54 9.42 -11.13
C LYS A 184 -10.22 8.06 -10.93
N LEU A 185 -10.45 7.67 -9.67
CA LEU A 185 -11.10 6.40 -9.32
C LEU A 185 -12.57 6.36 -9.77
N ILE A 186 -13.35 7.44 -9.50
CA ILE A 186 -14.78 7.52 -9.82
C ILE A 186 -15.00 7.88 -11.31
N ASN A 187 -13.94 8.30 -12.01
CA ASN A 187 -14.01 8.82 -13.37
C ASN A 187 -15.02 9.97 -13.53
N GLY A 188 -15.09 10.87 -12.55
CA GLY A 188 -16.06 11.97 -12.55
C GLY A 188 -15.78 13.08 -11.53
N PRO A 189 -16.58 14.16 -11.56
CA PRO A 189 -16.46 15.23 -10.59
C PRO A 189 -16.82 14.75 -9.17
N VAL A 190 -16.01 15.13 -8.17
CA VAL A 190 -16.19 14.76 -6.77
C VAL A 190 -16.27 16.04 -5.91
N HIS A 191 -17.23 16.07 -5.00
CA HIS A 191 -17.30 17.00 -3.87
C HIS A 191 -17.02 16.23 -2.59
N LEU A 192 -15.96 16.60 -1.88
CA LEU A 192 -15.51 15.95 -0.65
C LEU A 192 -15.66 16.92 0.52
N GLU A 193 -16.40 16.50 1.54
CA GLU A 193 -16.49 17.16 2.85
C GLU A 193 -15.79 16.31 3.90
N LEU A 194 -14.89 16.93 4.68
CA LEU A 194 -14.12 16.29 5.74
C LEU A 194 -14.45 16.90 7.10
N PHE A 195 -14.63 16.01 8.08
CA PHE A 195 -14.86 16.35 9.49
C PHE A 195 -13.84 15.71 10.41
#